data_ad6305b19b5b017a19b7ca689f946e58
#
_entry.id   ad6305b19b5b017a19b7ca689f946e58
#
_cell.length_a   1.000
_cell.length_b   1.000
_cell.length_c   1.000
_cell.angle_alpha   90.00
_cell.angle_beta   90.00
_cell.angle_gamma   90.00
#
_symmetry.space_group_name_H-M   'P 1'
#
loop_
_entity.id
_entity.type
_entity.pdbx_description
1 polymer ?
#
loop_
_entity_poly.entity_id
_entity_poly.type
_entity_poly.pdbx_seq_one_letter_code
_entity_poly.pdbx_strand_id
1 'polypeptide(L)'
;AMRDRYIQLGDHQNAARLNRDYIYFIDRDEEKHLRIKNNNSDLHNFLKNLVEGNDPIPQVAPENRLKEAKAYFDHKLNDLTTPELEDLFYTVSSNFQSTEVYLDQQLDEPTVFESVNNRGVGLSNMDQLKNYIILLLSRIDEISNEEVKFERSWFRSLEYLMKNNIYSTKIEDSMLAHYWVAHQGADYNAQKSFLNFKVKFH
;
A
#
# COMPACT_ATOMS: atom_id res chain seq x y z
N ALA A 1 -14.58 -0.26 -10.45
CA ALA A 1 -14.70 0.71 -11.56
C ALA A 1 -14.90 -0.01 -12.91
N MET A 2 -13.86 -0.47 -13.64
CA MET A 2 -13.99 -1.05 -14.99
C MET A 2 -14.96 -2.23 -15.07
N ARG A 3 -14.88 -3.21 -14.16
CA ARG A 3 -15.87 -4.32 -14.05
C ARG A 3 -17.30 -3.78 -13.89
N ASP A 4 -17.49 -2.82 -13.01
CA ASP A 4 -18.82 -2.27 -12.70
C ASP A 4 -19.38 -1.53 -13.92
N ARG A 5 -18.50 -0.87 -14.70
CA ARG A 5 -18.90 -0.25 -15.97
C ARG A 5 -19.32 -1.27 -17.02
N TYR A 6 -18.62 -2.40 -17.17
CA TYR A 6 -19.06 -3.48 -18.05
C TYR A 6 -20.44 -4.02 -17.65
N ILE A 7 -20.69 -4.17 -16.34
CA ILE A 7 -22.02 -4.58 -15.86
C ILE A 7 -23.11 -3.57 -16.27
N GLN A 8 -22.85 -2.27 -16.11
CA GLN A 8 -23.79 -1.21 -16.51
C GLN A 8 -24.08 -1.22 -18.02
N LEU A 9 -23.10 -1.56 -18.84
CA LEU A 9 -23.23 -1.69 -20.28
C LEU A 9 -23.86 -3.02 -20.73
N GLY A 10 -24.17 -3.93 -19.79
CA GLY A 10 -24.73 -5.26 -20.10
C GLY A 10 -23.69 -6.29 -20.55
N ASP A 11 -22.41 -5.96 -20.52
CA ASP A 11 -21.32 -6.87 -20.90
C ASP A 11 -20.88 -7.72 -19.71
N HIS A 12 -21.70 -8.69 -19.37
CA HIS A 12 -21.44 -9.61 -18.26
C HIS A 12 -20.25 -10.53 -18.51
N GLN A 13 -19.90 -10.80 -19.77
CA GLN A 13 -18.77 -11.66 -20.13
C GLN A 13 -17.45 -11.01 -19.75
N ASN A 14 -17.22 -9.77 -20.14
CA ASN A 14 -16.01 -9.03 -19.78
C ASN A 14 -15.96 -8.73 -18.28
N ALA A 15 -17.08 -8.42 -17.65
CA ALA A 15 -17.15 -8.27 -16.20
C ALA A 15 -16.75 -9.55 -15.44
N ALA A 16 -17.22 -10.73 -15.89
CA ALA A 16 -16.85 -12.01 -15.30
C ALA A 16 -15.37 -12.35 -15.52
N ARG A 17 -14.81 -12.02 -16.70
CA ARG A 17 -13.37 -12.17 -16.99
C ARG A 17 -12.54 -11.34 -16.03
N LEU A 18 -12.87 -10.06 -15.82
CA LEU A 18 -12.16 -9.20 -14.87
C LEU A 18 -12.22 -9.73 -13.44
N ASN A 19 -13.37 -10.23 -13.02
CA ASN A 19 -13.50 -10.86 -11.70
C ASN A 19 -12.54 -12.03 -11.53
N ARG A 20 -12.55 -12.98 -12.48
CA ARG A 20 -11.77 -14.22 -12.41
C ARG A 20 -10.26 -13.95 -12.53
N ASP A 21 -9.87 -13.11 -13.48
CA ASP A 21 -8.45 -13.01 -13.89
C ASP A 21 -7.69 -11.95 -13.08
N TYR A 22 -8.37 -10.92 -12.54
CA TYR A 22 -7.71 -9.75 -11.93
C TYR A 22 -8.18 -9.41 -10.51
N ILE A 23 -9.42 -9.69 -10.14
CA ILE A 23 -9.97 -9.24 -8.86
C ILE A 23 -9.90 -10.34 -7.81
N TYR A 24 -10.29 -11.56 -8.17
CA TYR A 24 -10.36 -12.66 -7.23
C TYR A 24 -9.51 -13.85 -7.66
N PHE A 25 -9.17 -14.69 -6.69
CA PHE A 25 -8.73 -16.07 -6.92
C PHE A 25 -9.51 -17.01 -6.00
N ILE A 26 -9.58 -18.26 -6.39
CA ILE A 26 -10.18 -19.34 -5.61
C ILE A 26 -9.03 -20.20 -5.11
N ASP A 27 -8.99 -20.46 -3.81
CA ASP A 27 -7.97 -21.30 -3.19
C ASP A 27 -8.32 -22.80 -3.31
N ARG A 28 -7.50 -23.65 -2.63
CA ARG A 28 -7.71 -25.12 -2.67
C ARG A 28 -8.95 -25.58 -1.93
N ASP A 29 -9.45 -24.76 -0.99
CA ASP A 29 -10.63 -25.03 -0.18
C ASP A 29 -11.88 -24.42 -0.80
N GLU A 30 -11.79 -24.00 -2.08
CA GLU A 30 -12.85 -23.35 -2.87
C GLU A 30 -13.29 -22.00 -2.30
N GLU A 31 -12.50 -21.38 -1.43
CA GLU A 31 -12.77 -20.05 -0.89
C GLU A 31 -12.32 -18.96 -1.85
N LYS A 32 -13.16 -17.91 -1.97
CA LYS A 32 -12.92 -16.76 -2.84
C LYS A 32 -12.22 -15.63 -2.10
N HIS A 33 -11.03 -15.26 -2.56
CA HIS A 33 -10.20 -14.22 -1.99
C HIS A 33 -9.92 -13.10 -2.99
N LEU A 34 -9.73 -11.86 -2.49
CA LEU A 34 -9.19 -10.78 -3.30
C LEU A 34 -7.72 -11.05 -3.63
N ARG A 35 -7.31 -10.78 -4.86
CA ARG A 35 -5.89 -10.84 -5.26
C ARG A 35 -5.05 -9.77 -4.59
N ILE A 36 -5.63 -8.60 -4.31
CA ILE A 36 -4.99 -7.54 -3.54
C ILE A 36 -5.24 -7.78 -2.06
N LYS A 37 -4.17 -8.02 -1.32
CA LYS A 37 -4.21 -8.18 0.13
C LYS A 37 -3.64 -6.94 0.79
N ASN A 38 -4.31 -6.43 1.81
CA ASN A 38 -3.80 -5.41 2.70
C ASN A 38 -3.40 -6.05 4.04
N ASN A 39 -2.25 -5.67 4.59
CA ASN A 39 -1.76 -6.21 5.87
C ASN A 39 -2.59 -5.71 7.07
N ASN A 40 -3.25 -4.55 6.96
CA ASN A 40 -4.24 -4.12 7.93
C ASN A 40 -5.58 -4.79 7.62
N SER A 41 -6.09 -5.60 8.57
CA SER A 41 -7.33 -6.39 8.41
C SER A 41 -8.57 -5.53 8.17
N ASP A 42 -8.68 -4.38 8.88
CA ASP A 42 -9.85 -3.52 8.78
C ASP A 42 -9.89 -2.84 7.41
N LEU A 43 -8.74 -2.32 6.96
CA LEU A 43 -8.62 -1.75 5.63
C LEU A 43 -8.82 -2.78 4.53
N HIS A 44 -8.39 -4.04 4.76
CA HIS A 44 -8.65 -5.14 3.83
C HIS A 44 -10.16 -5.45 3.73
N ASN A 45 -10.85 -5.52 4.87
CA ASN A 45 -12.29 -5.74 4.91
C ASN A 45 -13.06 -4.57 4.27
N PHE A 46 -12.63 -3.33 4.52
CA PHE A 46 -13.20 -2.16 3.86
C PHE A 46 -13.04 -2.23 2.34
N LEU A 47 -11.83 -2.54 1.85
CA LEU A 47 -11.56 -2.72 0.42
C LEU A 47 -12.41 -3.84 -0.19
N LYS A 48 -12.54 -4.98 0.51
CA LYS A 48 -13.39 -6.08 0.08
C LYS A 48 -14.84 -5.64 -0.11
N ASN A 49 -15.42 -4.98 0.90
CA ASN A 49 -16.78 -4.44 0.82
C ASN A 49 -16.94 -3.44 -0.33
N LEU A 50 -15.97 -2.55 -0.51
CA LEU A 50 -15.98 -1.56 -1.58
C LEU A 50 -15.95 -2.22 -2.97
N VAL A 51 -15.15 -3.28 -3.15
CA VAL A 51 -15.08 -4.06 -4.40
C VAL A 51 -16.35 -4.86 -4.63
N GLU A 52 -16.99 -5.36 -3.59
CA GLU A 52 -18.27 -6.08 -3.67
C GLU A 52 -19.48 -5.17 -3.93
N GLY A 53 -19.28 -3.85 -3.89
CA GLY A 53 -20.35 -2.87 -4.16
C GLY A 53 -21.20 -2.52 -2.95
N ASN A 54 -20.75 -2.85 -1.73
CA ASN A 54 -21.49 -2.63 -0.49
C ASN A 54 -21.43 -1.19 0.04
N ASP A 55 -20.80 -0.25 -0.63
CA ASP A 55 -20.64 1.17 -0.27
C ASP A 55 -20.37 1.42 1.24
N PRO A 56 -19.29 0.89 1.80
CA PRO A 56 -18.99 1.01 3.21
C PRO A 56 -18.75 2.47 3.62
N ILE A 57 -19.13 2.81 4.86
CA ILE A 57 -18.91 4.14 5.43
C ILE A 57 -17.47 4.21 5.98
N PRO A 58 -16.60 5.09 5.46
CA PRO A 58 -15.24 5.19 5.94
C PRO A 58 -15.19 5.72 7.38
N GLN A 59 -14.37 5.11 8.21
CA GLN A 59 -14.14 5.50 9.60
C GLN A 59 -12.78 6.16 9.81
N VAL A 60 -11.85 5.95 8.86
CA VAL A 60 -10.48 6.47 8.92
C VAL A 60 -10.04 7.02 7.57
N ALA A 61 -9.02 7.89 7.58
CA ALA A 61 -8.53 8.56 6.37
C ALA A 61 -8.12 7.60 5.23
N PRO A 62 -7.44 6.47 5.45
CA PRO A 62 -7.13 5.52 4.39
C PRO A 62 -8.36 4.92 3.69
N GLU A 63 -9.43 4.63 4.45
CA GLU A 63 -10.70 4.13 3.90
C GLU A 63 -11.37 5.19 3.03
N ASN A 64 -11.35 6.46 3.47
CA ASN A 64 -11.88 7.58 2.69
C ASN A 64 -11.13 7.73 1.37
N ARG A 65 -9.79 7.63 1.37
CA ARG A 65 -8.98 7.67 0.14
C ARG A 65 -9.30 6.53 -0.82
N LEU A 66 -9.55 5.32 -0.33
CA LEU A 66 -9.97 4.20 -1.18
C LEU A 66 -11.32 4.47 -1.82
N LYS A 67 -12.27 5.00 -1.05
CA LYS A 67 -13.59 5.37 -1.56
C LYS A 67 -13.52 6.48 -2.60
N GLU A 68 -12.74 7.52 -2.34
CA GLU A 68 -12.49 8.63 -3.27
C GLU A 68 -11.82 8.14 -4.57
N ALA A 69 -10.82 7.26 -4.46
CA ALA A 69 -10.16 6.68 -5.62
C ALA A 69 -11.15 5.85 -6.47
N LYS A 70 -12.00 5.03 -5.83
CA LYS A 70 -13.05 4.29 -6.55
C LYS A 70 -14.00 5.24 -7.25
N ALA A 71 -14.51 6.26 -6.57
CA ALA A 71 -15.43 7.25 -7.14
C ALA A 71 -14.79 8.01 -8.31
N TYR A 72 -13.52 8.36 -8.20
CA TYR A 72 -12.76 9.00 -9.30
C TYR A 72 -12.71 8.12 -10.55
N PHE A 73 -12.35 6.83 -10.39
CA PHE A 73 -12.30 5.92 -11.54
C PHE A 73 -13.68 5.58 -12.08
N ASP A 74 -14.70 5.42 -11.23
CA ASP A 74 -16.07 5.24 -11.68
C ASP A 74 -16.53 6.41 -12.53
N HIS A 75 -16.27 7.65 -12.09
CA HIS A 75 -16.58 8.85 -12.86
C HIS A 75 -15.82 8.92 -14.19
N LYS A 76 -14.52 8.60 -14.19
CA LYS A 76 -13.69 8.63 -15.42
C LYS A 76 -14.12 7.61 -16.47
N LEU A 77 -14.67 6.48 -16.03
CA LEU A 77 -15.09 5.41 -16.93
C LEU A 77 -16.57 5.51 -17.33
N ASN A 78 -17.34 6.41 -16.70
CA ASN A 78 -18.79 6.47 -16.87
C ASN A 78 -19.23 6.74 -18.31
N ASP A 79 -18.46 7.54 -19.05
CA ASP A 79 -18.81 7.95 -20.42
C ASP A 79 -18.21 7.03 -21.49
N LEU A 80 -17.38 6.03 -21.08
CA LEU A 80 -16.75 5.12 -22.01
C LEU A 80 -17.75 4.06 -22.53
N THR A 81 -17.68 3.82 -23.84
CA THR A 81 -18.35 2.73 -24.53
C THR A 81 -17.60 1.41 -24.35
N THR A 82 -18.22 0.27 -24.71
CA THR A 82 -17.57 -1.05 -24.63
C THR A 82 -16.27 -1.12 -25.41
N PRO A 83 -16.15 -0.65 -26.68
CA PRO A 83 -14.87 -0.64 -27.40
C PRO A 83 -13.79 0.19 -26.71
N GLU A 84 -14.12 1.37 -26.20
CA GLU A 84 -13.16 2.23 -25.49
C GLU A 84 -12.67 1.60 -24.17
N LEU A 85 -13.55 0.88 -23.46
CA LEU A 85 -13.17 0.10 -22.29
C LEU A 85 -12.25 -1.07 -22.64
N GLU A 86 -12.50 -1.73 -23.76
CA GLU A 86 -11.63 -2.83 -24.25
C GLU A 86 -10.24 -2.31 -24.62
N ASP A 87 -10.16 -1.19 -25.32
CA ASP A 87 -8.89 -0.54 -25.67
C ASP A 87 -8.12 -0.10 -24.43
N LEU A 88 -8.81 0.50 -23.46
CA LEU A 88 -8.22 0.88 -22.18
C LEU A 88 -7.74 -0.35 -21.41
N PHE A 89 -8.55 -1.41 -21.37
CA PHE A 89 -8.18 -2.65 -20.70
C PHE A 89 -6.97 -3.30 -21.37
N TYR A 90 -6.92 -3.35 -22.70
CA TYR A 90 -5.78 -3.86 -23.45
C TYR A 90 -4.52 -3.03 -23.15
N THR A 91 -4.64 -1.71 -23.13
CA THR A 91 -3.53 -0.82 -22.80
C THR A 91 -2.97 -1.10 -21.41
N VAL A 92 -3.84 -1.21 -20.40
CA VAL A 92 -3.42 -1.48 -19.02
C VAL A 92 -2.85 -2.88 -18.85
N SER A 93 -3.45 -3.90 -19.50
CA SER A 93 -3.06 -5.30 -19.29
C SER A 93 -1.87 -5.76 -20.14
N SER A 94 -1.60 -5.10 -21.27
CA SER A 94 -0.63 -5.58 -22.26
C SER A 94 0.50 -4.58 -22.57
N ASN A 95 0.24 -3.27 -22.43
CA ASN A 95 1.21 -2.24 -22.78
C ASN A 95 1.95 -1.67 -21.56
N PHE A 96 1.48 -1.92 -20.34
CA PHE A 96 2.25 -1.62 -19.14
C PHE A 96 3.39 -2.63 -19.01
N GLN A 97 4.60 -2.11 -18.80
CA GLN A 97 5.78 -2.91 -18.56
C GLN A 97 6.18 -2.79 -17.10
N SER A 98 6.50 -3.91 -16.48
CA SER A 98 7.12 -3.97 -15.17
C SER A 98 8.53 -4.53 -15.29
N THR A 99 9.43 -4.03 -14.45
CA THR A 99 10.78 -4.57 -14.31
C THR A 99 10.82 -5.39 -13.02
N GLU A 100 11.12 -6.68 -13.15
CA GLU A 100 11.39 -7.54 -12.00
C GLU A 100 12.90 -7.54 -11.75
N VAL A 101 13.29 -7.25 -10.51
CA VAL A 101 14.68 -7.30 -10.08
C VAL A 101 14.82 -8.47 -9.11
N TYR A 102 15.55 -9.51 -9.54
CA TYR A 102 15.88 -10.64 -8.67
C TYR A 102 17.12 -10.27 -7.87
N LEU A 103 17.00 -10.28 -6.56
CA LEU A 103 18.08 -10.01 -5.64
C LEU A 103 18.76 -11.33 -5.28
N ASP A 104 20.08 -11.39 -5.42
CA ASP A 104 20.86 -12.48 -4.85
C ASP A 104 21.25 -12.18 -3.39
N GLN A 105 21.81 -13.14 -2.70
CA GLN A 105 22.18 -13.00 -1.28
C GLN A 105 23.26 -11.93 -1.01
N GLN A 106 23.86 -11.36 -2.04
CA GLN A 106 24.91 -10.33 -1.92
C GLN A 106 24.34 -8.91 -2.05
N LEU A 107 23.13 -8.75 -2.61
CA LEU A 107 22.48 -7.47 -2.77
C LEU A 107 21.61 -7.14 -1.55
N ASP A 108 21.89 -6.01 -0.95
CA ASP A 108 21.10 -5.49 0.17
C ASP A 108 19.73 -5.00 -0.34
N GLU A 109 18.69 -5.79 -0.09
CA GLU A 109 17.32 -5.51 -0.57
C GLU A 109 16.84 -4.08 -0.31
N PRO A 110 17.04 -3.48 0.89
CA PRO A 110 16.64 -2.10 1.13
C PRO A 110 17.43 -1.08 0.32
N THR A 111 18.71 -1.31 0.08
CA THR A 111 19.50 -0.40 -0.75
C THR A 111 19.00 -0.40 -2.19
N VAL A 112 18.64 -1.57 -2.72
CA VAL A 112 18.03 -1.67 -4.06
C VAL A 112 16.65 -1.02 -4.06
N PHE A 113 15.82 -1.30 -3.05
CA PHE A 113 14.49 -0.71 -2.91
C PHE A 113 14.54 0.83 -2.80
N GLU A 114 15.45 1.38 -1.99
CA GLU A 114 15.68 2.82 -1.90
C GLU A 114 16.13 3.39 -3.25
N SER A 115 17.04 2.72 -3.96
CA SER A 115 17.57 3.21 -5.23
C SER A 115 16.51 3.25 -6.36
N VAL A 116 15.60 2.27 -6.37
CA VAL A 116 14.49 2.21 -7.34
C VAL A 116 13.43 3.25 -7.01
N ASN A 117 13.07 3.40 -5.74
CA ASN A 117 12.03 4.35 -5.30
C ASN A 117 12.46 5.81 -5.34
N ASN A 118 13.76 6.11 -5.27
CA ASN A 118 14.27 7.48 -5.42
C ASN A 118 14.04 8.10 -6.81
N ARG A 119 13.61 7.31 -7.79
CA ARG A 119 13.25 7.79 -9.13
C ARG A 119 11.77 8.20 -9.27
N GLY A 120 10.95 7.95 -8.24
CA GLY A 120 9.52 8.26 -8.21
C GLY A 120 9.15 9.17 -7.04
N VAL A 121 8.00 8.91 -6.41
CA VAL A 121 7.63 9.54 -5.15
C VAL A 121 8.50 8.94 -4.05
N GLY A 122 9.42 9.75 -3.52
CA GLY A 122 10.32 9.32 -2.45
C GLY A 122 9.55 8.82 -1.21
N LEU A 123 10.12 7.82 -0.54
CA LEU A 123 9.61 7.36 0.75
C LEU A 123 9.75 8.45 1.81
N SER A 124 8.78 8.53 2.74
CA SER A 124 8.93 9.35 3.94
C SER A 124 10.09 8.86 4.80
N ASN A 125 10.62 9.72 5.66
CA ASN A 125 11.64 9.29 6.64
C ASN A 125 11.12 8.16 7.53
N MET A 126 9.82 8.19 7.83
CA MET A 126 9.16 7.19 8.65
C MET A 126 9.07 5.83 7.93
N ASP A 127 8.72 5.82 6.63
CA ASP A 127 8.71 4.62 5.81
C ASP A 127 10.13 4.03 5.65
N GLN A 128 11.12 4.88 5.44
CA GLN A 128 12.52 4.47 5.35
C GLN A 128 12.99 3.82 6.66
N LEU A 129 12.64 4.42 7.81
CA LEU A 129 12.95 3.85 9.13
C LEU A 129 12.25 2.50 9.34
N LYS A 130 10.98 2.40 9.00
CA LYS A 130 10.22 1.14 9.08
C LYS A 130 10.92 0.03 8.31
N ASN A 131 11.25 0.28 7.05
CA ASN A 131 11.91 -0.69 6.18
C ASN A 131 13.29 -1.09 6.72
N TYR A 132 14.05 -0.12 7.25
CA TYR A 132 15.35 -0.38 7.85
C TYR A 132 15.25 -1.26 9.11
N ILE A 133 14.26 -1.03 9.97
CA ILE A 133 14.05 -1.88 11.15
C ILE A 133 13.64 -3.29 10.73
N ILE A 134 12.75 -3.45 9.77
CA ILE A 134 12.36 -4.76 9.22
C ILE A 134 13.59 -5.51 8.69
N LEU A 135 14.45 -4.82 7.95
CA LEU A 135 15.71 -5.39 7.49
C LEU A 135 16.61 -5.87 8.65
N LEU A 136 16.80 -5.02 9.68
CA LEU A 136 17.62 -5.43 10.82
C LEU A 136 17.04 -6.65 11.52
N LEU A 137 15.71 -6.72 11.65
CA LEU A 137 15.01 -7.87 12.23
C LEU A 137 15.18 -9.12 11.36
N SER A 138 15.09 -9.03 10.04
CA SER A 138 15.22 -10.18 9.15
C SER A 138 16.61 -10.83 9.15
N ARG A 139 17.64 -10.12 9.65
CA ARG A 139 19.00 -10.60 9.78
C ARG A 139 19.27 -11.38 11.07
N ILE A 140 18.33 -11.42 11.99
CA ILE A 140 18.46 -12.12 13.27
C ILE A 140 17.71 -13.45 13.16
N ASP A 141 18.45 -14.57 13.08
CA ASP A 141 17.99 -15.92 12.71
C ASP A 141 16.83 -16.53 13.55
N GLU A 142 16.44 -15.94 14.66
CA GLU A 142 15.41 -16.49 15.56
C GLU A 142 14.01 -15.85 15.45
N ILE A 143 13.69 -15.04 14.40
CA ILE A 143 12.73 -13.94 14.60
C ILE A 143 11.54 -13.86 13.64
N SER A 144 11.02 -14.93 13.14
CA SER A 144 9.73 -14.87 12.39
C SER A 144 8.57 -14.22 13.19
N ASN A 145 8.67 -14.16 14.52
CA ASN A 145 7.65 -13.55 15.38
C ASN A 145 7.91 -12.07 15.69
N GLU A 146 9.14 -11.59 15.68
CA GLU A 146 9.47 -10.21 16.06
C GLU A 146 9.13 -9.23 14.94
N GLU A 147 9.33 -9.61 13.70
CA GLU A 147 8.89 -8.80 12.54
C GLU A 147 7.37 -8.56 12.58
N VAL A 148 6.59 -9.62 12.81
CA VAL A 148 5.12 -9.52 12.93
C VAL A 148 4.73 -8.68 14.15
N LYS A 149 5.41 -8.82 15.28
CA LYS A 149 5.17 -7.99 16.47
C LYS A 149 5.51 -6.54 16.21
N PHE A 150 6.63 -6.27 15.54
CA PHE A 150 7.04 -4.92 15.17
C PHE A 150 6.00 -4.29 14.24
N GLU A 151 5.61 -4.95 13.17
CA GLU A 151 4.60 -4.43 12.25
C GLU A 151 3.29 -4.11 12.96
N ARG A 152 2.82 -5.02 13.83
CA ARG A 152 1.60 -4.81 14.63
C ARG A 152 1.73 -3.59 15.55
N SER A 153 2.88 -3.43 16.22
CA SER A 153 3.15 -2.30 17.10
C SER A 153 3.24 -0.99 16.33
N TRP A 154 3.85 -1.03 15.15
CA TRP A 154 3.95 0.11 14.24
C TRP A 154 2.58 0.60 13.82
N PHE A 155 1.73 -0.29 13.32
CA PHE A 155 0.38 0.06 12.91
C PHE A 155 -0.47 0.57 14.08
N ARG A 156 -0.35 -0.05 15.26
CA ARG A 156 -1.05 0.43 16.46
C ARG A 156 -0.65 1.86 16.83
N SER A 157 0.64 2.20 16.71
CA SER A 157 1.13 3.55 17.00
C SER A 157 0.54 4.61 16.06
N LEU A 158 0.27 4.24 14.81
CA LEU A 158 -0.33 5.13 13.82
C LEU A 158 -1.88 5.12 13.85
N GLU A 159 -2.49 4.13 14.46
CA GLU A 159 -3.94 3.94 14.49
C GLU A 159 -4.66 5.16 15.10
N TYR A 160 -4.09 5.76 16.13
CA TYR A 160 -4.65 6.98 16.74
C TYR A 160 -4.70 8.14 15.73
N LEU A 161 -3.65 8.35 14.95
CA LEU A 161 -3.60 9.40 13.93
C LEU A 161 -4.63 9.14 12.83
N MET A 162 -4.76 7.89 12.41
CA MET A 162 -5.72 7.47 11.38
C MET A 162 -7.16 7.67 11.85
N LYS A 163 -7.50 7.24 13.07
CA LYS A 163 -8.85 7.38 13.66
C LYS A 163 -9.29 8.82 13.85
N ASN A 164 -8.34 9.71 14.07
CA ASN A 164 -8.63 11.14 14.24
C ASN A 164 -8.50 11.95 12.95
N ASN A 165 -8.29 11.30 11.79
CA ASN A 165 -8.11 11.96 10.49
C ASN A 165 -6.95 12.97 10.44
N ILE A 166 -5.94 12.82 11.30
CA ILE A 166 -4.73 13.65 11.35
C ILE A 166 -3.52 12.94 10.74
N TYR A 167 -3.73 11.76 10.16
CA TYR A 167 -2.67 11.00 9.52
C TYR A 167 -2.18 11.66 8.22
N SER A 168 -0.90 11.97 8.17
CA SER A 168 -0.20 12.38 6.96
C SER A 168 1.29 12.08 7.08
N THR A 169 1.97 11.91 5.96
CA THR A 169 3.42 11.71 5.87
C THR A 169 4.21 12.80 6.62
N LYS A 170 3.75 14.04 6.52
CA LYS A 170 4.38 15.17 7.23
C LYS A 170 4.27 15.04 8.75
N ILE A 171 3.15 14.53 9.25
CA ILE A 171 2.96 14.32 10.69
C ILE A 171 3.82 13.17 11.18
N GLU A 172 3.89 12.07 10.43
CA GLU A 172 4.78 10.94 10.74
C GLU A 172 6.25 11.37 10.82
N ASP A 173 6.73 12.08 9.81
CA ASP A 173 8.10 12.60 9.80
C ASP A 173 8.37 13.58 10.95
N SER A 174 7.36 14.38 11.32
CA SER A 174 7.46 15.28 12.48
C SER A 174 7.54 14.50 13.80
N MET A 175 6.78 13.41 13.95
CA MET A 175 6.85 12.54 15.12
C MET A 175 8.24 11.92 15.27
N LEU A 176 8.78 11.36 14.19
CA LEU A 176 10.13 10.80 14.18
C LEU A 176 11.17 11.83 14.60
N ALA A 177 11.03 13.01 14.10
CA ALA A 177 11.91 14.10 14.38
C ALA A 177 11.82 14.59 15.84
N HIS A 178 10.61 14.74 16.39
CA HIS A 178 10.43 15.07 17.80
C HIS A 178 10.97 13.97 18.73
N TYR A 179 10.76 12.70 18.36
CA TYR A 179 11.36 11.58 19.09
C TYR A 179 12.87 11.68 19.13
N TRP A 180 13.50 11.97 17.99
CA TRP A 180 14.95 12.13 17.90
C TRP A 180 15.47 13.24 18.82
N VAL A 181 14.86 14.43 18.77
CA VAL A 181 15.22 15.56 19.64
C VAL A 181 15.07 15.20 21.11
N ALA A 182 13.96 14.57 21.49
CA ALA A 182 13.67 14.22 22.88
C ALA A 182 14.69 13.24 23.47
N HIS A 183 15.19 12.30 22.66
CA HIS A 183 16.06 11.22 23.15
C HIS A 183 17.55 11.41 22.88
N GLN A 184 17.90 12.26 21.92
CA GLN A 184 19.29 12.42 21.48
C GLN A 184 19.86 13.84 21.71
N GLY A 185 19.00 14.80 22.14
CA GLY A 185 19.41 16.22 22.27
C GLY A 185 19.48 16.94 20.91
N ALA A 186 19.65 18.24 20.97
CA ALA A 186 19.50 19.15 19.84
C ALA A 186 20.40 18.82 18.64
N ASP A 187 20.00 18.86 17.58
CA ASP A 187 20.19 19.39 16.22
C ASP A 187 19.18 18.70 15.32
N TYR A 188 18.04 19.35 15.29
CA TYR A 188 16.90 18.88 14.54
C TYR A 188 17.01 19.26 13.08
N ASN A 189 17.14 18.25 12.22
CA ASN A 189 16.81 18.38 10.81
C ASN A 189 15.84 17.27 10.41
N ALA A 190 14.55 17.60 10.29
CA ALA A 190 13.50 16.66 9.93
C ALA A 190 13.83 15.86 8.66
N GLN A 191 14.49 16.50 7.69
CA GLN A 191 14.87 15.89 6.42
C GLN A 191 16.00 14.84 6.57
N LYS A 192 16.72 14.84 7.67
CA LYS A 192 17.83 13.92 7.95
C LYS A 192 17.53 12.94 9.09
N SER A 193 16.30 12.91 9.59
CA SER A 193 15.96 12.08 10.75
C SER A 193 16.27 10.62 10.54
N PHE A 194 15.91 10.06 9.38
CA PHE A 194 16.23 8.68 9.04
C PHE A 194 17.74 8.43 8.95
N LEU A 195 18.48 9.32 8.30
CA LEU A 195 19.94 9.20 8.18
C LEU A 195 20.63 9.21 9.54
N ASN A 196 20.17 10.04 10.46
CA ASN A 196 20.67 10.09 11.82
C ASN A 196 20.41 8.78 12.58
N PHE A 197 19.24 8.17 12.41
CA PHE A 197 18.94 6.84 12.94
C PHE A 197 19.88 5.78 12.35
N LYS A 198 20.03 5.75 11.04
CA LYS A 198 20.90 4.78 10.36
C LYS A 198 22.35 4.86 10.84
N VAL A 199 22.90 6.05 11.00
CA VAL A 199 24.28 6.25 11.48
C VAL A 199 24.45 5.81 12.94
N LYS A 200 23.42 5.98 13.78
CA LYS A 200 23.55 5.66 15.21
C LYS A 200 23.39 4.18 15.53
N PHE A 201 22.57 3.47 14.76
CA PHE A 201 22.18 2.07 15.03
C PHE A 201 22.73 1.08 13.99
N HIS A 202 23.70 1.51 13.19
CA HIS A 202 24.44 0.66 12.28
C HIS A 202 25.58 0.03 13.11
#